data_50a8a6131f4bbba9f32b116ad16b78ee
#
_entry.id   50a8a6131f4bbba9f32b116ad16b78ee
#
_cell.length_a   1.000
_cell.length_b   1.000
_cell.length_c   1.000
_cell.angle_alpha   90.00
_cell.angle_beta   90.00
_cell.angle_gamma   90.00
#
_symmetry.space_group_name_H-M   'P 1'
#
loop_
_entity.id
_entity.type
_entity.pdbx_description
1 polymer ?
#
loop_
_entity_poly.entity_id
_entity_poly.type
_entity_poly.pdbx_seq_one_letter_code
_entity_poly.pdbx_strand_id
1 'polypeptide(L)'
;IRGWNKIGVKGTVVIAERPPADFQTYLTNFHVSKDPDQYTLWHSDQVNNITNYKNLRIDKLLEDGRKTTDEDKRLRIYANFQKYLLDDQPASFLYFPYMYTVARK
;
A
#
# COMPACT_ATOMS: atom_id res chain seq x y z
N ILE A 1 -12.60 -3.13 15.86
CA ILE A 1 -13.64 -2.17 16.31
C ILE A 1 -13.69 -2.05 17.84
N ARG A 2 -13.55 -3.15 18.57
CA ARG A 2 -13.50 -3.09 20.04
C ARG A 2 -12.39 -2.16 20.55
N GLY A 3 -11.20 -2.21 19.93
CA GLY A 3 -10.08 -1.33 20.26
C GLY A 3 -10.40 0.14 20.00
N TRP A 4 -11.10 0.43 18.91
CA TRP A 4 -11.52 1.79 18.58
C TRP A 4 -12.56 2.33 19.54
N ASN A 5 -13.52 1.50 19.93
CA ASN A 5 -14.53 1.89 20.94
C ASN A 5 -13.89 2.29 22.28
N LYS A 6 -12.80 1.63 22.68
CA LYS A 6 -12.06 1.96 23.91
C LYS A 6 -11.46 3.37 23.91
N ILE A 7 -11.15 3.91 22.73
CA ILE A 7 -10.58 5.27 22.56
C ILE A 7 -11.62 6.29 22.07
N GLY A 8 -12.91 5.92 22.12
CA GLY A 8 -14.00 6.82 21.76
C GLY A 8 -14.34 6.89 20.27
N VAL A 9 -13.83 5.97 19.46
CA VAL A 9 -14.12 5.91 18.02
C VAL A 9 -15.22 4.88 17.76
N LYS A 10 -16.34 5.33 17.22
CA LYS A 10 -17.41 4.44 16.74
C LYS A 10 -17.12 3.96 15.33
N GLY A 11 -17.05 2.64 15.16
CA GLY A 11 -16.83 2.02 13.85
C GLY A 11 -18.01 1.16 13.44
N THR A 12 -18.34 1.21 12.15
CA THR A 12 -19.32 0.32 11.52
C THR A 12 -18.62 -0.46 10.42
N VAL A 13 -18.71 -1.79 10.46
CA VAL A 13 -18.12 -2.66 9.44
C VAL A 13 -19.13 -3.00 8.38
N VAL A 14 -18.77 -2.76 7.12
CA VAL A 14 -19.54 -3.18 5.94
C VAL A 14 -18.66 -4.09 5.11
N ILE A 15 -19.18 -5.26 4.76
CA ILE A 15 -18.48 -6.21 3.89
C ILE A 15 -18.75 -5.83 2.43
N ALA A 16 -17.68 -5.65 1.65
CA ALA A 16 -17.77 -5.33 0.23
C ALA A 16 -16.89 -6.29 -0.60
N GLU A 17 -17.41 -6.75 -1.72
CA GLU A 17 -16.66 -7.62 -2.64
C GLU A 17 -15.64 -6.85 -3.47
N ARG A 18 -15.85 -5.57 -3.66
CA ARG A 18 -14.99 -4.65 -4.42
C ARG A 18 -14.69 -3.42 -3.62
N PRO A 19 -13.54 -2.74 -3.87
CA PRO A 19 -13.27 -1.46 -3.24
C PRO A 19 -14.43 -0.48 -3.51
N PRO A 20 -15.13 0.00 -2.46
CA PRO A 20 -16.20 0.97 -2.65
C PRO A 20 -15.61 2.32 -3.08
N ALA A 21 -16.41 3.12 -3.79
CA ALA A 21 -16.02 4.46 -4.19
C ALA A 21 -15.90 5.40 -2.98
N ASP A 22 -16.64 5.12 -1.92
CA ASP A 22 -16.67 5.91 -0.70
C ASP A 22 -16.45 5.02 0.53
N PHE A 23 -15.36 5.29 1.24
CA PHE A 23 -15.03 4.62 2.49
C PHE A 23 -14.08 5.48 3.32
N GLN A 24 -14.15 5.35 4.63
CA GLN A 24 -13.20 6.00 5.54
C GLN A 24 -11.98 5.11 5.77
N THR A 25 -12.21 3.82 5.92
CA THR A 25 -11.16 2.82 6.10
C THR A 25 -11.53 1.56 5.34
N TYR A 26 -10.58 0.99 4.63
CA TYR A 26 -10.77 -0.23 3.85
C TYR A 26 -9.69 -1.26 4.22
N LEU A 27 -10.14 -2.41 4.70
CA LEU A 27 -9.26 -3.54 5.01
C LEU A 27 -9.22 -4.48 3.81
N THR A 28 -8.04 -4.67 3.27
CA THR A 28 -7.82 -5.55 2.13
C THR A 28 -6.45 -6.20 2.19
N ASN A 29 -6.21 -7.14 1.30
CA ASN A 29 -4.88 -7.67 1.04
C ASN A 29 -4.50 -7.42 -0.42
N PHE A 30 -3.22 -7.46 -0.72
CA PHE A 30 -2.73 -7.37 -2.09
C PHE A 30 -1.43 -8.17 -2.22
N HIS A 31 -1.19 -8.63 -3.44
CA HIS A 31 0.02 -9.37 -3.76
C HIS A 31 1.19 -8.42 -3.93
N VAL A 32 2.28 -8.65 -3.19
CA VAL A 32 3.50 -7.87 -3.31
C VAL A 32 4.47 -8.62 -4.22
N SER A 33 4.92 -7.93 -5.27
CA SER A 33 5.96 -8.45 -6.17
C SER A 33 7.31 -8.57 -5.46
N LYS A 34 8.17 -9.43 -5.96
CA LYS A 34 9.57 -9.50 -5.53
C LYS A 34 10.36 -8.26 -5.92
N ASP A 35 9.97 -7.59 -7.00
CA ASP A 35 10.54 -6.31 -7.39
C ASP A 35 10.03 -5.21 -6.45
N PRO A 36 10.91 -4.32 -5.96
CA PRO A 36 10.50 -3.22 -5.08
C PRO A 36 9.69 -2.12 -5.75
N ASP A 37 9.44 -2.22 -7.06
CA ASP A 37 8.63 -1.26 -7.80
C ASP A 37 7.16 -1.31 -7.33
N GLN A 38 6.71 -0.25 -6.70
CA GLN A 38 5.34 -0.10 -6.21
C GLN A 38 4.58 1.06 -6.88
N TYR A 39 5.00 1.41 -8.09
CA TYR A 39 4.40 2.48 -8.87
C TYR A 39 2.88 2.33 -9.01
N THR A 40 2.42 1.13 -9.33
CA THR A 40 1.00 0.86 -9.57
C THR A 40 0.11 1.03 -8.34
N LEU A 41 0.69 0.96 -7.15
CA LEU A 41 -0.04 1.07 -5.89
C LEU A 41 -0.08 2.50 -5.34
N TRP A 42 1.01 3.26 -5.50
CA TRP A 42 1.19 4.51 -4.77
C TRP A 42 1.31 5.76 -5.63
N HIS A 43 1.56 5.61 -6.94
CA HIS A 43 1.60 6.77 -7.82
C HIS A 43 0.21 7.40 -7.95
N SER A 44 0.14 8.72 -7.92
CA SER A 44 -1.14 9.45 -7.89
C SER A 44 -2.03 9.23 -9.12
N ASP A 45 -1.43 8.85 -10.25
CA ASP A 45 -2.16 8.58 -11.50
C ASP A 45 -2.76 7.18 -11.59
N GLN A 46 -2.41 6.29 -10.67
CA GLN A 46 -2.73 4.88 -10.81
C GLN A 46 -4.11 4.53 -10.24
N VAL A 47 -4.85 3.74 -11.00
CA VAL A 47 -6.18 3.23 -10.61
C VAL A 47 -6.11 2.35 -9.36
N ASN A 48 -5.01 1.60 -9.22
CA ASN A 48 -4.80 0.71 -8.07
C ASN A 48 -4.39 1.44 -6.79
N ASN A 49 -4.22 2.75 -6.84
CA ASN A 49 -4.01 3.59 -5.67
C ASN A 49 -5.36 3.82 -4.95
N ILE A 50 -5.80 2.80 -4.21
CA ILE A 50 -7.12 2.80 -3.53
C ILE A 50 -7.20 3.86 -2.42
N THR A 51 -6.09 4.21 -1.82
CA THR A 51 -6.05 5.23 -0.76
C THR A 51 -6.25 6.65 -1.29
N ASN A 52 -6.21 6.83 -2.61
CA ASN A 52 -6.20 8.13 -3.26
C ASN A 52 -5.07 9.05 -2.75
N TYR A 53 -3.98 8.44 -2.32
CA TYR A 53 -2.80 9.12 -1.80
C TYR A 53 -2.10 9.89 -2.92
N LYS A 54 -1.80 11.15 -2.67
CA LYS A 54 -1.15 12.02 -3.64
C LYS A 54 0.02 12.76 -2.99
N ASN A 55 1.22 12.49 -3.47
CA ASN A 55 2.43 13.17 -3.02
C ASN A 55 3.42 13.23 -4.18
N LEU A 56 3.70 14.43 -4.66
CA LEU A 56 4.59 14.66 -5.79
C LEU A 56 6.00 14.11 -5.57
N ARG A 57 6.49 14.12 -4.34
CA ARG A 57 7.80 13.58 -3.99
C ARG A 57 7.83 12.06 -4.13
N ILE A 58 6.78 11.39 -3.67
CA ILE A 58 6.61 9.94 -3.82
C ILE A 58 6.47 9.58 -5.30
N ASP A 59 5.66 10.31 -6.04
CA ASP A 59 5.47 10.10 -7.47
C ASP A 59 6.79 10.15 -8.21
N LYS A 60 7.59 11.16 -7.93
CA LYS A 60 8.91 11.31 -8.55
C LYS A 60 9.88 10.18 -8.18
N LEU A 61 9.89 9.76 -6.93
CA LEU A 61 10.73 8.64 -6.48
C LEU A 61 10.34 7.34 -7.19
N LEU A 62 9.05 7.08 -7.37
CA LEU A 62 8.55 5.91 -8.08
C LEU A 62 8.93 5.95 -9.57
N GLU A 63 8.83 7.10 -10.21
CA GLU A 63 9.25 7.30 -11.60
C GLU A 63 10.76 7.12 -11.77
N ASP A 64 11.55 7.71 -10.90
CA ASP A 64 13.01 7.60 -10.92
C ASP A 64 13.46 6.15 -10.67
N GLY A 65 12.79 5.44 -9.77
CA GLY A 65 13.06 4.03 -9.51
C GLY A 65 12.85 3.14 -10.73
N ARG A 66 11.85 3.43 -11.56
CA ARG A 66 11.60 2.70 -12.81
C ARG A 66 12.65 2.99 -13.89
N LYS A 67 13.16 4.22 -13.93
CA LYS A 67 14.14 4.66 -14.94
C LYS A 67 15.57 4.27 -14.59
N THR A 68 15.85 4.01 -13.33
CA THR A 68 17.20 3.75 -12.84
C THR A 68 17.55 2.26 -12.97
N THR A 69 18.64 1.97 -13.67
CA THR A 69 19.16 0.62 -13.86
C THR A 69 20.31 0.28 -12.91
N ASP A 70 20.96 1.29 -12.35
CA ASP A 70 22.02 1.13 -11.34
C ASP A 70 21.41 0.66 -10.03
N GLU A 71 21.86 -0.50 -9.56
CA GLU A 71 21.28 -1.17 -8.39
C GLU A 71 21.44 -0.35 -7.11
N ASP A 72 22.61 0.23 -6.87
CA ASP A 72 22.88 1.03 -5.67
C ASP A 72 22.03 2.31 -5.62
N LYS A 73 21.89 2.98 -6.76
CA LYS A 73 21.04 4.16 -6.87
C LYS A 73 19.56 3.79 -6.67
N ARG A 74 19.15 2.69 -7.26
CA ARG A 74 17.79 2.17 -7.13
C ARG A 74 17.44 1.84 -5.68
N LEU A 75 18.34 1.21 -4.95
CA LEU A 75 18.18 0.93 -3.52
C LEU A 75 17.98 2.21 -2.69
N ARG A 76 18.74 3.25 -2.97
CA ARG A 76 18.60 4.55 -2.30
C ARG A 76 17.25 5.20 -2.59
N ILE A 77 16.80 5.14 -3.83
CA ILE A 77 15.49 5.68 -4.25
C ILE A 77 14.37 5.00 -3.46
N TYR A 78 14.37 3.67 -3.39
CA TYR A 78 13.33 2.94 -2.67
C TYR A 78 13.46 3.08 -1.15
N ALA A 79 14.65 3.24 -0.60
CA ALA A 79 14.83 3.55 0.82
C ALA A 79 14.21 4.90 1.18
N ASN A 80 14.40 5.93 0.35
CA ASN A 80 13.75 7.23 0.50
C ASN A 80 12.23 7.14 0.33
N PHE A 81 11.77 6.38 -0.64
CA PHE A 81 10.34 6.11 -0.85
C PHE A 81 9.70 5.52 0.41
N GLN A 82 10.30 4.49 0.98
CA GLN A 82 9.79 3.86 2.20
C GLN A 82 9.74 4.83 3.37
N LYS A 83 10.78 5.64 3.53
CA LYS A 83 10.84 6.64 4.60
C LYS A 83 9.69 7.65 4.50
N TYR A 84 9.47 8.23 3.34
CA TYR A 84 8.40 9.20 3.15
C TYR A 84 7.01 8.57 3.24
N LEU A 85 6.85 7.35 2.74
CA LEU A 85 5.59 6.62 2.87
C LEU A 85 5.24 6.33 4.33
N LEU A 86 6.23 5.95 5.14
CA LEU A 86 6.04 5.73 6.58
C LEU A 86 5.73 7.02 7.32
N ASP A 87 6.34 8.13 6.95
CA ASP A 87 6.06 9.43 7.56
C ASP A 87 4.62 9.88 7.29
N ASP A 88 4.11 9.68 6.08
CA ASP A 88 2.75 10.08 5.69
C ASP A 88 1.68 9.07 6.10
N GLN A 89 2.03 7.79 6.25
CA GLN A 89 1.15 6.69 6.64
C GLN A 89 -0.20 6.65 5.90
N PRO A 90 -0.22 6.57 4.56
CA PRO A 90 -1.49 6.46 3.83
C PRO A 90 -2.20 5.13 4.08
N ALA A 91 -1.51 4.15 4.62
CA ALA A 91 -2.04 2.85 4.98
C ALA A 91 -1.32 2.29 6.21
N SER A 92 -1.99 1.43 6.97
CA SER A 92 -1.39 0.63 8.04
C SER A 92 -1.12 -0.77 7.54
N PHE A 93 0.15 -1.16 7.53
CA PHE A 93 0.56 -2.51 7.14
C PHE A 93 0.47 -3.42 8.36
N LEU A 94 -0.36 -4.45 8.28
CA LEU A 94 -0.66 -5.30 9.43
C LEU A 94 0.26 -6.53 9.49
N TYR A 95 0.17 -7.39 8.50
CA TYR A 95 0.97 -8.64 8.46
C TYR A 95 0.91 -9.30 7.08
N PHE A 96 1.80 -10.29 6.87
CA PHE A 96 1.76 -11.19 5.73
C PHE A 96 1.04 -12.47 6.12
N PRO A 97 -0.18 -12.75 5.60
CA PRO A 97 -0.86 -13.99 5.91
C PRO A 97 -0.17 -15.18 5.24
N TYR A 98 -0.25 -16.35 5.87
CA TYR A 98 0.22 -17.58 5.27
C TYR A 98 -0.71 -18.01 4.14
N MET A 99 -0.14 -18.42 3.02
CA MET A 99 -0.87 -19.05 1.94
C MET A 99 -0.63 -20.56 1.97
N TYR A 100 -1.72 -21.33 1.94
CA TYR A 100 -1.67 -22.78 1.91
C TYR A 100 -2.13 -23.27 0.56
N THR A 101 -1.32 -24.11 -0.08
CA THR A 101 -1.70 -24.78 -1.33
C THR A 101 -1.95 -26.25 -1.03
N VAL A 102 -3.16 -26.73 -1.34
CA VAL A 102 -3.53 -28.13 -1.18
C VAL A 102 -3.64 -28.76 -2.57
N ALA A 103 -2.80 -29.75 -2.82
CA ALA A 103 -2.83 -30.50 -4.07
C ALA A 103 -3.24 -31.98 -3.81
N ARG A 104 -4.13 -32.49 -4.64
CA ARG A 104 -4.55 -33.88 -4.60
C ARG A 104 -3.69 -34.69 -5.60
N LYS A 105 -3.07 -35.72 -5.09
CA LYS A 105 -2.31 -36.66 -5.94
C LYS A 105 -3.23 -37.55 -6.76
#